data_acc728edecf29c619949e5ba4baed42a
#
_entry.id   acc728edecf29c619949e5ba4baed42a
#
_cell.length_a   1.000
_cell.length_b   1.000
_cell.length_c   1.000
_cell.angle_alpha   90.00
_cell.angle_beta   90.00
_cell.angle_gamma   90.00
#
_symmetry.space_group_name_H-M   'P 1'
#
loop_
_entity.id
_entity.type
_entity.pdbx_description
1 polymer ?
#
loop_
_entity_poly.entity_id
_entity_poly.type
_entity_poly.pdbx_seq_one_letter_code
_entity_poly.pdbx_strand_id
1 'polypeptide(L)'
;MQLVLFLIFGVLAVAGALNLLLQRHPINSALSLVVVMMSLAVLYWSLGAEFLAASQVIVYSGAIMVFFVFVIMLLNAGEEERTTGSRAAYLVGFPGAAAIFCLLTFVFLSERKAFGTTNIGGYLNHITSNISEISTILFTKLLLPFEVTSVLILVAILGAVVLARKEQ
;
A
#
# COMPACT_ATOMS: atom_id res chain seq x y z
N MET A 1 -24.03 -1.69 7.00
CA MET A 1 -22.92 -1.06 7.73
C MET A 1 -21.57 -1.20 7.03
N GLN A 2 -21.17 -2.38 6.55
CA GLN A 2 -19.88 -2.60 5.86
C GLN A 2 -19.70 -1.72 4.61
N LEU A 3 -20.72 -1.57 3.78
CA LEU A 3 -20.65 -0.76 2.56
C LEU A 3 -20.42 0.73 2.87
N VAL A 4 -21.01 1.24 3.95
CA VAL A 4 -20.83 2.64 4.37
C VAL A 4 -19.41 2.87 4.87
N LEU A 5 -18.87 1.96 5.69
CA LEU A 5 -17.47 1.99 6.12
C LEU A 5 -16.52 1.93 4.93
N PHE A 6 -16.75 1.00 3.99
CA PHE A 6 -15.95 0.87 2.78
C PHE A 6 -15.93 2.17 1.96
N LEU A 7 -17.09 2.80 1.77
CA LEU A 7 -17.18 4.07 1.02
C LEU A 7 -16.44 5.21 1.75
N ILE A 8 -16.62 5.34 3.06
CA ILE A 8 -15.97 6.39 3.85
C ILE A 8 -14.44 6.26 3.76
N PHE A 9 -13.90 5.08 4.06
CA PHE A 9 -12.45 4.87 4.05
C PHE A 9 -11.88 4.79 2.64
N GLY A 10 -12.67 4.36 1.64
CA GLY A 10 -12.30 4.43 0.23
C GLY A 10 -12.14 5.87 -0.25
N VAL A 11 -13.11 6.74 0.06
CA VAL A 11 -13.02 8.17 -0.27
C VAL A 11 -11.87 8.83 0.50
N LEU A 12 -11.67 8.48 1.77
CA LEU A 12 -10.57 9.02 2.57
C LEU A 12 -9.20 8.62 2.00
N ALA A 13 -9.05 7.37 1.54
CA ALA A 13 -7.82 6.90 0.89
C ALA A 13 -7.54 7.67 -0.41
N VAL A 14 -8.54 7.85 -1.26
CA VAL A 14 -8.40 8.60 -2.52
C VAL A 14 -8.12 10.08 -2.25
N ALA A 15 -8.84 10.71 -1.33
CA ALA A 15 -8.62 12.10 -0.95
C ALA A 15 -7.22 12.31 -0.35
N GLY A 16 -6.77 11.40 0.51
CA GLY A 16 -5.42 11.42 1.07
C GLY A 16 -4.34 11.25 0.00
N ALA A 17 -4.54 10.35 -0.97
CA ALA A 17 -3.61 10.16 -2.09
C ALA A 17 -3.53 11.39 -3.00
N LEU A 18 -4.66 12.04 -3.28
CA LEU A 18 -4.67 13.30 -4.03
C LEU A 18 -3.99 14.43 -3.25
N ASN A 19 -4.26 14.51 -1.94
CA ASN A 19 -3.61 15.50 -1.08
C ASN A 19 -2.09 15.31 -1.05
N LEU A 20 -1.61 14.06 -0.98
CA LEU A 20 -0.18 13.72 -1.04
C LEU A 20 0.48 14.28 -2.31
N LEU A 21 -0.17 14.17 -3.46
CA LEU A 21 0.36 14.67 -4.74
C LEU A 21 0.34 16.20 -4.85
N LEU A 22 -0.61 16.84 -4.17
CA LEU A 22 -0.78 18.29 -4.20
C LEU A 22 0.08 19.02 -3.15
N GLN A 23 0.57 18.32 -2.14
CA GLN A 23 1.40 18.90 -1.09
C GLN A 23 2.79 19.26 -1.63
N ARG A 24 3.28 20.42 -1.20
CA ARG A 24 4.61 20.93 -1.56
C ARG A 24 5.68 20.61 -0.51
N HIS A 25 5.25 20.38 0.73
CA HIS A 25 6.15 20.06 1.82
C HIS A 25 6.28 18.54 2.00
N PRO A 26 7.49 17.97 1.92
CA PRO A 26 7.69 16.52 2.01
C PRO A 26 7.12 15.89 3.28
N ILE A 27 7.19 16.60 4.41
CA ILE A 27 6.64 16.12 5.69
C ILE A 27 5.12 16.00 5.62
N ASN A 28 4.42 16.99 5.05
CA ASN A 28 2.97 16.95 4.91
C ASN A 28 2.52 15.87 3.93
N SER A 29 3.29 15.65 2.85
CA SER A 29 3.06 14.53 1.92
C SER A 29 3.20 13.19 2.63
N ALA A 30 4.24 13.02 3.43
CA ALA A 30 4.46 11.80 4.20
C ALA A 30 3.33 11.54 5.22
N LEU A 31 2.85 12.59 5.91
CA LEU A 31 1.70 12.48 6.82
C LEU A 31 0.41 12.10 6.08
N SER A 32 0.18 12.68 4.90
CA SER A 32 -0.96 12.29 4.04
C SER A 32 -0.88 10.82 3.63
N LEU A 33 0.32 10.32 3.35
CA LEU A 33 0.54 8.90 3.04
C LEU A 33 0.22 7.99 4.23
N VAL A 34 0.56 8.38 5.46
CA VAL A 34 0.16 7.63 6.67
C VAL A 34 -1.36 7.50 6.76
N VAL A 35 -2.11 8.59 6.49
CA VAL A 35 -3.58 8.56 6.48
C VAL A 35 -4.11 7.58 5.42
N VAL A 36 -3.51 7.56 4.22
CA VAL A 36 -3.87 6.60 3.17
C VAL A 36 -3.62 5.16 3.63
N MET A 37 -2.44 4.89 4.22
CA MET A 37 -2.08 3.54 4.69
C MET A 37 -3.02 3.05 5.80
N MET A 38 -3.40 3.94 6.72
CA MET A 38 -4.39 3.61 7.77
C MET A 38 -5.78 3.35 7.19
N SER A 39 -6.19 4.13 6.19
CA SER A 39 -7.47 3.91 5.50
C SER A 39 -7.50 2.55 4.78
N LEU A 40 -6.40 2.17 4.12
CA LEU A 40 -6.26 0.86 3.49
C LEU A 40 -6.34 -0.28 4.51
N ALA A 41 -5.76 -0.12 5.70
CA ALA A 41 -5.86 -1.13 6.75
C ALA A 41 -7.31 -1.39 7.17
N VAL A 42 -8.13 -0.33 7.31
CA VAL A 42 -9.56 -0.46 7.60
C VAL A 42 -10.31 -1.12 6.45
N LEU A 43 -9.95 -0.81 5.20
CA LEU A 43 -10.53 -1.47 4.02
C LEU A 43 -10.20 -2.97 4.00
N TYR A 44 -8.96 -3.36 4.28
CA TYR A 44 -8.59 -4.79 4.40
C TYR A 44 -9.39 -5.49 5.51
N TRP A 45 -9.56 -4.83 6.65
CA TRP A 45 -10.40 -5.38 7.72
C TRP A 45 -11.86 -5.55 7.30
N SER A 46 -12.43 -4.56 6.61
CA SER A 46 -13.79 -4.66 6.06
C SER A 46 -13.98 -5.80 5.06
N LEU A 47 -12.89 -6.21 4.39
CA LEU A 47 -12.86 -7.32 3.44
C LEU A 47 -12.61 -8.70 4.10
N GLY A 48 -12.47 -8.75 5.43
CA GLY A 48 -12.18 -9.99 6.17
C GLY A 48 -10.72 -10.41 6.13
N ALA A 49 -9.81 -9.56 5.61
CA ALA A 49 -8.38 -9.83 5.55
C ALA A 49 -7.67 -9.30 6.82
N GLU A 50 -8.00 -9.88 7.97
CA GLU A 50 -7.56 -9.40 9.30
C GLU A 50 -6.03 -9.38 9.43
N PHE A 51 -5.34 -10.44 8.97
CA PHE A 51 -3.88 -10.51 8.99
C PHE A 51 -3.25 -9.41 8.15
N LEU A 52 -3.81 -9.15 6.96
CA LEU A 52 -3.32 -8.10 6.07
C LEU A 52 -3.55 -6.71 6.68
N ALA A 53 -4.70 -6.49 7.32
CA ALA A 53 -5.00 -5.25 8.02
C ALA A 53 -4.01 -4.98 9.15
N ALA A 54 -3.73 -5.98 9.99
CA ALA A 54 -2.74 -5.88 11.06
C ALA A 54 -1.32 -5.60 10.53
N SER A 55 -0.90 -6.33 9.49
CA SER A 55 0.39 -6.13 8.82
C SER A 55 0.50 -4.74 8.22
N GLN A 56 -0.57 -4.21 7.63
CA GLN A 56 -0.62 -2.86 7.07
C GLN A 56 -0.36 -1.78 8.15
N VAL A 57 -0.96 -1.93 9.33
CA VAL A 57 -0.75 -0.99 10.43
C VAL A 57 0.64 -1.12 11.02
N ILE A 58 1.08 -2.33 11.34
CA ILE A 58 2.34 -2.56 12.07
C ILE A 58 3.55 -2.28 11.19
N VAL A 59 3.58 -2.82 9.98
CA VAL A 59 4.75 -2.75 9.10
C VAL A 59 4.71 -1.49 8.25
N TYR A 60 3.65 -1.28 7.46
CA TYR A 60 3.62 -0.16 6.53
C TYR A 60 3.43 1.18 7.22
N SER A 61 2.38 1.34 8.02
CA SER A 61 2.12 2.61 8.72
C SER A 61 3.06 2.84 9.90
N GLY A 62 3.39 1.78 10.64
CA GLY A 62 4.25 1.85 11.81
C GLY A 62 5.73 1.91 11.45
N ALA A 63 6.32 0.80 10.99
CA ALA A 63 7.76 0.72 10.81
C ALA A 63 8.26 1.53 9.61
N ILE A 64 7.70 1.30 8.43
CA ILE A 64 8.22 1.90 7.18
C ILE A 64 7.93 3.39 7.13
N MET A 65 6.68 3.81 7.41
CA MET A 65 6.32 5.22 7.29
C MET A 65 6.94 6.08 8.37
N VAL A 66 7.04 5.58 9.60
CA VAL A 66 7.72 6.32 10.69
C VAL A 66 9.21 6.51 10.36
N PHE A 67 9.87 5.46 9.85
CA PHE A 67 11.24 5.55 9.40
C PHE A 67 11.39 6.55 8.24
N PHE A 68 10.49 6.53 7.27
CA PHE A 68 10.49 7.44 6.13
C PHE A 68 10.32 8.91 6.55
N VAL A 69 9.37 9.19 7.46
CA VAL A 69 9.17 10.54 8.03
C VAL A 69 10.44 11.01 8.77
N PHE A 70 11.06 10.11 9.54
CA PHE A 70 12.30 10.41 10.25
C PHE A 70 13.45 10.76 9.29
N VAL A 71 13.60 10.01 8.21
CA VAL A 71 14.62 10.28 7.18
C VAL A 71 14.39 11.62 6.50
N ILE A 72 13.15 11.95 6.10
CA ILE A 72 12.81 13.25 5.50
C ILE A 72 13.13 14.40 6.47
N MET A 73 12.83 14.21 7.75
CA MET A 73 13.13 15.22 8.77
C MET A 73 14.64 15.41 8.96
N LEU A 74 15.42 14.33 8.95
CA LEU A 74 16.90 14.42 9.08
C LEU A 74 17.58 15.03 7.86
N LEU A 75 17.08 14.75 6.67
CA LEU A 75 17.63 15.30 5.42
C LEU A 75 17.33 16.80 5.25
N ASN A 76 16.51 17.38 6.15
CA ASN A 76 16.08 18.78 6.05
C ASN A 76 15.60 19.13 4.62
N ALA A 77 14.82 18.26 4.04
CA ALA A 77 14.28 18.38 2.69
C ALA A 77 13.19 19.50 2.65
N GLY A 78 13.60 20.70 3.02
CA GLY A 78 12.76 21.87 3.02
C GLY A 78 13.16 22.81 1.89
N GLU A 79 12.47 22.85 0.84
CA GLU A 79 12.52 23.62 -0.40
C GLU A 79 13.02 22.80 -1.58
N GLU A 80 12.06 22.12 -2.21
CA GLU A 80 12.27 21.72 -3.59
C GLU A 80 12.49 22.97 -4.45
N GLU A 81 13.62 23.03 -5.15
CA GLU A 81 13.78 23.94 -6.27
C GLU A 81 12.54 23.86 -7.15
N ARG A 82 11.92 25.02 -7.41
CA ARG A 82 10.75 25.15 -8.28
C ARG A 82 11.09 24.61 -9.66
N THR A 83 10.94 23.33 -9.86
CA THR A 83 10.90 22.77 -11.20
C THR A 83 9.62 23.26 -11.84
N THR A 84 9.72 24.34 -12.62
CA THR A 84 8.64 24.80 -13.48
C THR A 84 8.21 23.59 -14.32
N GLY A 85 7.00 23.08 -14.05
CA GLY A 85 6.47 21.87 -14.67
C GLY A 85 6.67 21.92 -16.18
N SER A 86 7.51 21.03 -16.69
CA SER A 86 7.77 20.90 -18.11
C SER A 86 6.44 20.63 -18.82
N ARG A 87 6.13 21.41 -19.88
CA ARG A 87 4.96 21.17 -20.73
C ARG A 87 4.93 19.73 -21.27
N ALA A 88 6.10 19.12 -21.40
CA ALA A 88 6.25 17.71 -21.76
C ALA A 88 5.67 16.76 -20.69
N ALA A 89 5.78 17.07 -19.41
CA ALA A 89 5.18 16.27 -18.32
C ALA A 89 3.65 16.26 -18.39
N TYR A 90 3.03 17.38 -18.76
CA TYR A 90 1.57 17.45 -18.97
C TYR A 90 1.13 16.70 -20.24
N LEU A 91 1.91 16.80 -21.33
CA LEU A 91 1.62 16.14 -22.61
C LEU A 91 1.70 14.61 -22.53
N VAL A 92 2.55 14.07 -21.68
CA VAL A 92 2.71 12.61 -21.50
C VAL A 92 1.91 12.11 -20.28
N GLY A 93 1.85 12.88 -19.22
CA GLY A 93 1.19 12.49 -17.96
C GLY A 93 -0.33 12.37 -18.11
N PHE A 94 -0.97 13.34 -18.76
CA PHE A 94 -2.43 13.33 -18.94
C PHE A 94 -2.94 12.15 -19.81
N PRO A 95 -2.40 11.90 -21.01
CA PRO A 95 -2.81 10.73 -21.79
C PRO A 95 -2.41 9.40 -21.13
N GLY A 96 -1.28 9.35 -20.39
CA GLY A 96 -0.90 8.18 -19.62
C GLY A 96 -1.89 7.85 -18.53
N ALA A 97 -2.29 8.83 -17.73
CA ALA A 97 -3.31 8.66 -16.70
C ALA A 97 -4.68 8.26 -17.30
N ALA A 98 -5.08 8.90 -18.40
CA ALA A 98 -6.31 8.56 -19.12
C ALA A 98 -6.29 7.13 -19.69
N ALA A 99 -5.16 6.67 -20.21
CA ALA A 99 -5.00 5.30 -20.69
C ALA A 99 -5.12 4.27 -19.58
N ILE A 100 -4.48 4.51 -18.41
CA ILE A 100 -4.60 3.64 -17.23
C ILE A 100 -6.05 3.61 -16.73
N PHE A 101 -6.69 4.76 -16.64
CA PHE A 101 -8.10 4.83 -16.21
C PHE A 101 -9.04 4.09 -17.17
N CYS A 102 -8.83 4.25 -18.47
CA CYS A 102 -9.60 3.56 -19.51
C CYS A 102 -9.38 2.03 -19.45
N LEU A 103 -8.13 1.59 -19.24
CA LEU A 103 -7.79 0.18 -19.10
C LEU A 103 -8.44 -0.43 -17.85
N LEU A 104 -8.37 0.24 -16.71
CA LEU A 104 -9.02 -0.21 -15.48
C LEU A 104 -10.54 -0.29 -15.65
N THR A 105 -11.15 0.71 -16.29
CA THR A 105 -12.58 0.72 -16.58
C THR A 105 -12.97 -0.41 -17.52
N PHE A 106 -12.17 -0.66 -18.56
CA PHE A 106 -12.39 -1.76 -19.51
C PHE A 106 -12.33 -3.13 -18.81
N VAL A 107 -11.29 -3.36 -17.98
CA VAL A 107 -11.18 -4.61 -17.20
C VAL A 107 -12.36 -4.77 -16.28
N PHE A 108 -12.76 -3.72 -15.55
CA PHE A 108 -13.90 -3.77 -14.64
C PHE A 108 -15.23 -4.06 -15.35
N LEU A 109 -15.45 -3.49 -16.52
CA LEU A 109 -16.64 -3.75 -17.32
C LEU A 109 -16.61 -5.13 -17.97
N SER A 110 -15.45 -5.62 -18.36
CA SER A 110 -15.25 -6.95 -18.94
C SER A 110 -15.53 -8.05 -17.93
N GLU A 111 -15.06 -7.88 -16.70
CA GLU A 111 -15.24 -8.82 -15.58
C GLU A 111 -16.68 -8.83 -15.03
N ARG A 112 -17.50 -7.81 -15.29
CA ARG A 112 -18.91 -7.79 -14.84
C ARG A 112 -19.70 -9.00 -15.31
N LYS A 113 -19.35 -9.58 -16.45
CA LYS A 113 -20.01 -10.81 -16.98
C LYS A 113 -19.55 -12.06 -16.21
N ALA A 114 -18.33 -12.07 -15.68
CA ALA A 114 -17.78 -13.18 -14.91
C ALA A 114 -18.20 -13.12 -13.42
N PHE A 115 -18.31 -11.91 -12.84
CA PHE A 115 -18.72 -11.71 -11.44
C PHE A 115 -20.17 -12.10 -11.14
N GLY A 116 -21.05 -12.19 -12.14
CA GLY A 116 -22.47 -12.55 -11.96
C GLY A 116 -22.73 -14.00 -11.53
N THR A 117 -21.71 -14.86 -11.52
CA THR A 117 -21.85 -16.29 -11.19
C THR A 117 -20.98 -16.76 -10.02
N THR A 118 -20.11 -15.92 -9.49
CA THR A 118 -19.33 -16.27 -8.29
C THR A 118 -20.17 -16.05 -7.03
N ASN A 119 -20.53 -17.15 -6.38
CA ASN A 119 -21.28 -17.17 -5.13
C ASN A 119 -20.37 -16.67 -3.99
N ILE A 120 -20.19 -15.34 -3.90
CA ILE A 120 -19.36 -14.68 -2.89
C ILE A 120 -19.81 -15.05 -1.47
N GLY A 121 -21.10 -15.33 -1.30
CA GLY A 121 -21.66 -15.79 -0.02
C GLY A 121 -21.11 -17.15 0.47
N GLY A 122 -20.64 -18.01 -0.43
CA GLY A 122 -20.03 -19.29 -0.07
C GLY A 122 -18.62 -19.15 0.50
N TYR A 123 -17.86 -18.17 0.04
CA TYR A 123 -16.50 -17.92 0.53
C TYR A 123 -16.47 -17.24 1.92
N LEU A 124 -17.49 -16.45 2.24
CA LEU A 124 -17.60 -15.75 3.53
C LEU A 124 -17.97 -16.67 4.69
N ASN A 125 -18.56 -17.84 4.42
CA ASN A 125 -18.93 -18.81 5.46
C ASN A 125 -17.78 -19.72 5.92
N HIS A 126 -16.61 -19.67 5.27
CA HIS A 126 -15.42 -20.43 5.64
C HIS A 126 -14.34 -19.59 6.34
N ILE A 127 -14.69 -18.45 6.93
CA ILE A 127 -13.72 -17.65 7.70
C ILE A 127 -13.50 -18.30 9.09
N THR A 128 -12.96 -19.49 9.09
CA THR A 128 -12.24 -20.02 10.23
C THR A 128 -10.85 -19.37 10.21
N SER A 129 -10.67 -18.38 11.09
CA SER A 129 -9.39 -17.72 11.37
C SER A 129 -8.45 -17.57 10.16
N ASN A 130 -8.52 -16.44 9.49
CA ASN A 130 -7.66 -16.04 8.36
C ASN A 130 -6.17 -16.36 8.63
N ILE A 131 -5.72 -16.19 9.86
CA ILE A 131 -4.34 -16.48 10.30
C ILE A 131 -4.01 -17.98 10.23
N SER A 132 -4.92 -18.87 10.64
CA SER A 132 -4.70 -20.32 10.62
C SER A 132 -4.58 -20.85 9.19
N GLU A 133 -5.40 -20.33 8.28
CA GLU A 133 -5.37 -20.73 6.88
C GLU A 133 -4.07 -20.25 6.20
N ILE A 134 -3.69 -18.99 6.42
CA ILE A 134 -2.45 -18.44 5.90
C ILE A 134 -1.24 -19.22 6.42
N SER A 135 -1.19 -19.52 7.72
CA SER A 135 -0.08 -20.26 8.32
C SER A 135 0.02 -21.66 7.74
N THR A 136 -1.11 -22.36 7.58
CA THR A 136 -1.12 -23.70 6.99
C THR A 136 -0.61 -23.70 5.55
N ILE A 137 -1.07 -22.75 4.72
CA ILE A 137 -0.60 -22.63 3.34
C ILE A 137 0.88 -22.26 3.30
N LEU A 138 1.33 -21.36 4.16
CA LEU A 138 2.71 -20.89 4.22
C LEU A 138 3.69 -22.03 4.53
N PHE A 139 3.36 -22.82 5.55
CA PHE A 139 4.26 -23.92 5.99
C PHE A 139 4.08 -25.25 5.26
N THR A 140 3.05 -25.39 4.40
CA THR A 140 2.86 -26.63 3.60
C THR A 140 3.15 -26.43 2.13
N LYS A 141 2.58 -25.39 1.50
CA LYS A 141 2.67 -25.17 0.05
C LYS A 141 3.70 -24.11 -0.33
N LEU A 142 3.98 -23.13 0.54
CA LEU A 142 4.83 -21.97 0.26
C LEU A 142 6.09 -21.96 1.13
N LEU A 143 6.60 -23.14 1.52
CA LEU A 143 7.79 -23.27 2.36
C LEU A 143 9.03 -22.64 1.70
N LEU A 144 9.27 -22.93 0.42
CA LEU A 144 10.41 -22.36 -0.32
C LEU A 144 10.37 -20.82 -0.39
N PRO A 145 9.26 -20.17 -0.82
CA PRO A 145 9.16 -18.71 -0.73
C PRO A 145 9.37 -18.16 0.68
N PHE A 146 8.91 -18.87 1.72
CA PHE A 146 9.10 -18.46 3.10
C PHE A 146 10.60 -18.47 3.50
N GLU A 147 11.35 -19.52 3.15
CA GLU A 147 12.78 -19.60 3.40
C GLU A 147 13.56 -18.52 2.65
N VAL A 148 13.22 -18.28 1.37
CA VAL A 148 13.87 -17.22 0.56
C VAL A 148 13.62 -15.84 1.16
N THR A 149 12.40 -15.55 1.64
CA THR A 149 12.12 -14.27 2.28
C THR A 149 12.86 -14.10 3.61
N SER A 150 13.08 -15.18 4.37
CA SER A 150 13.86 -15.11 5.61
C SER A 150 15.32 -14.74 5.32
N VAL A 151 15.92 -15.32 4.29
CA VAL A 151 17.28 -14.99 3.82
C VAL A 151 17.34 -13.53 3.34
N LEU A 152 16.31 -13.08 2.60
CA LEU A 152 16.23 -11.69 2.13
C LEU A 152 16.24 -10.69 3.29
N ILE A 153 15.47 -10.96 4.34
CA ILE A 153 15.44 -10.11 5.55
C ILE A 153 16.83 -10.09 6.23
N LEU A 154 17.47 -11.25 6.36
CA LEU A 154 18.79 -11.36 6.93
C LEU A 154 19.83 -10.54 6.14
N VAL A 155 19.83 -10.66 4.82
CA VAL A 155 20.73 -9.89 3.94
C VAL A 155 20.44 -8.39 4.04
N ALA A 156 19.16 -7.98 4.13
CA ALA A 156 18.79 -6.59 4.31
C ALA A 156 19.33 -6.00 5.64
N ILE A 157 19.22 -6.77 6.73
CA ILE A 157 19.75 -6.36 8.04
C ILE A 157 21.29 -6.25 8.00
N LEU A 158 21.97 -7.25 7.43
CA LEU A 158 23.42 -7.21 7.28
C LEU A 158 23.86 -6.01 6.41
N GLY A 159 23.18 -5.76 5.30
CA GLY A 159 23.44 -4.62 4.44
C GLY A 159 23.29 -3.29 5.19
N ALA A 160 22.22 -3.12 5.95
CA ALA A 160 21.99 -1.92 6.75
C ALA A 160 23.10 -1.71 7.80
N VAL A 161 23.50 -2.77 8.51
CA VAL A 161 24.56 -2.69 9.51
C VAL A 161 25.92 -2.35 8.89
N VAL A 162 26.26 -2.97 7.75
CA VAL A 162 27.53 -2.71 7.03
C VAL A 162 27.59 -1.27 6.53
N LEU A 163 26.49 -0.76 5.94
CA LEU A 163 26.45 0.62 5.46
C LEU A 163 26.44 1.66 6.59
N ALA A 164 25.85 1.32 7.75
CA ALA A 164 25.85 2.22 8.91
C ALA A 164 27.18 2.26 9.66
N ARG A 165 28.08 1.29 9.41
CA ARG A 165 29.38 1.22 10.08
C ARG A 165 30.29 2.34 9.55
N LYS A 166 30.62 3.27 10.44
CA LYS A 166 31.60 4.32 10.16
C LYS A 166 32.99 3.68 10.08
N GLU A 167 33.73 3.90 9.00
CA GLU A 167 35.16 3.57 8.94
C GLU A 167 35.86 4.42 9.98
N GLN A 168 36.52 3.76 10.94
CA GLN A 168 37.44 4.40 11.90
C GLN A 168 38.82 4.48 11.29
#